data_0f80c0808dffc068aeb9f63518946713
#
_entry.id   0f80c0808dffc068aeb9f63518946713
#
_cell.length_a   1.000
_cell.length_b   1.000
_cell.length_c   1.000
_cell.angle_alpha   90.00
_cell.angle_beta   90.00
_cell.angle_gamma   90.00
#
_symmetry.space_group_name_H-M   'P 1'
#
loop_
_entity.id
_entity.type
_entity.pdbx_description
1 polymer ?
#
loop_
_entity_poly.entity_id
_entity_poly.type
_entity_poly.pdbx_seq_one_letter_code
_entity_poly.pdbx_strand_id
1 'polypeptide(L)'
;MCALTLQERMSQKVKEKSLEKSVELNNKLVLSTYNFSKLNLDKNTLSFLENKTIEIKKITNKAYTELGKLFFETSNLLSLNGYGCFEQWYTELGFKKQTVYNYINRYKMIVQRLDNQKTIESLPLKMVYEIAKENCDESLITKVLNLQITTYQDLIHEKNKFKNTEENAIELLDSNESIDYINIEKKYKNIKKILTKNNYENINQKKKQKIYEYIKKIELLLK
;
A
#
# COMPACT_ATOMS: atom_id res chain seq x y z
N MET A 1 -10.89 -39.76 -20.39
CA MET A 1 -11.22 -38.52 -19.62
C MET A 1 -11.69 -38.97 -18.23
N CYS A 2 -10.91 -38.72 -17.17
CA CYS A 2 -11.35 -39.07 -15.81
C CYS A 2 -12.43 -38.06 -15.38
N ALA A 3 -13.60 -38.59 -14.98
CA ALA A 3 -14.65 -37.78 -14.39
C ALA A 3 -14.23 -37.33 -12.99
N LEU A 4 -14.34 -36.02 -12.71
CA LEU A 4 -14.07 -35.44 -11.39
C LEU A 4 -14.93 -36.11 -10.30
N THR A 5 -14.35 -36.40 -9.16
CA THR A 5 -15.06 -36.96 -7.99
C THR A 5 -16.12 -35.97 -7.50
N LEU A 6 -17.11 -36.44 -6.77
CA LEU A 6 -18.15 -35.61 -6.16
C LEU A 6 -17.55 -34.50 -5.28
N GLN A 7 -16.50 -34.82 -4.56
CA GLN A 7 -15.79 -33.91 -3.66
C GLN A 7 -15.06 -32.79 -4.39
N GLU A 8 -14.43 -33.09 -5.53
CA GLU A 8 -13.81 -32.12 -6.42
C GLU A 8 -14.84 -31.19 -7.06
N ARG A 9 -15.99 -31.71 -7.51
CA ARG A 9 -17.09 -30.90 -8.06
C ARG A 9 -17.68 -29.97 -7.00
N MET A 10 -17.85 -30.41 -5.74
CA MET A 10 -18.33 -29.56 -4.65
C MET A 10 -17.31 -28.48 -4.32
N SER A 11 -16.02 -28.79 -4.24
CA SER A 11 -14.95 -27.84 -3.96
C SER A 11 -14.84 -26.80 -5.09
N GLN A 12 -14.99 -27.18 -6.35
CA GLN A 12 -15.07 -26.25 -7.49
C GLN A 12 -16.25 -25.31 -7.40
N LYS A 13 -17.47 -25.81 -7.13
CA LYS A 13 -18.67 -24.97 -6.95
C LYS A 13 -18.55 -23.99 -5.80
N VAL A 14 -17.91 -24.38 -4.68
CA VAL A 14 -17.66 -23.48 -3.56
C VAL A 14 -16.67 -22.37 -3.96
N LYS A 15 -15.59 -22.73 -4.68
CA LYS A 15 -14.62 -21.76 -5.20
C LYS A 15 -15.24 -20.81 -6.22
N GLU A 16 -16.06 -21.30 -7.12
CA GLU A 16 -16.79 -20.48 -8.11
C GLU A 16 -17.71 -19.48 -7.43
N LYS A 17 -18.56 -19.92 -6.48
CA LYS A 17 -19.43 -19.01 -5.71
C LYS A 17 -18.67 -17.98 -4.90
N SER A 18 -17.55 -18.36 -4.28
CA SER A 18 -16.71 -17.40 -3.54
C SER A 18 -16.07 -16.37 -4.49
N LEU A 19 -15.68 -16.80 -5.69
CA LEU A 19 -15.12 -15.93 -6.73
C LEU A 19 -16.19 -14.95 -7.27
N GLU A 20 -17.38 -15.43 -7.58
CA GLU A 20 -18.51 -14.59 -8.03
C GLU A 20 -18.85 -13.52 -6.99
N LYS A 21 -18.97 -13.91 -5.71
CA LYS A 21 -19.24 -12.97 -4.62
C LYS A 21 -18.14 -11.91 -4.47
N SER A 22 -16.87 -12.30 -4.64
CA SER A 22 -15.75 -11.36 -4.58
C SER A 22 -15.76 -10.39 -5.77
N VAL A 23 -16.11 -10.85 -6.97
CA VAL A 23 -16.24 -10.01 -8.16
C VAL A 23 -17.38 -9.02 -8.03
N GLU A 24 -18.53 -9.46 -7.52
CA GLU A 24 -19.69 -8.60 -7.27
C GLU A 24 -19.36 -7.50 -6.25
N LEU A 25 -18.70 -7.85 -5.14
CA LEU A 25 -18.26 -6.90 -4.13
C LEU A 25 -17.28 -5.87 -4.70
N ASN A 26 -16.31 -6.31 -5.51
CA ASN A 26 -15.35 -5.43 -6.16
C ASN A 26 -16.02 -4.49 -7.16
N ASN A 27 -16.99 -4.98 -7.96
CA ASN A 27 -17.75 -4.15 -8.87
C ASN A 27 -18.58 -3.10 -8.13
N LYS A 28 -19.23 -3.49 -7.02
CA LYS A 28 -19.97 -2.57 -6.15
C LYS A 28 -19.06 -1.49 -5.56
N LEU A 29 -17.86 -1.86 -5.13
CA LEU A 29 -16.86 -0.92 -4.62
C LEU A 29 -16.42 0.07 -5.71
N VAL A 30 -16.16 -0.40 -6.93
CA VAL A 30 -15.84 0.47 -8.07
C VAL A 30 -16.97 1.47 -8.32
N LEU A 31 -18.20 1.01 -8.37
CA LEU A 31 -19.37 1.87 -8.66
C LEU A 31 -19.67 2.85 -7.53
N SER A 32 -19.38 2.51 -6.26
CA SER A 32 -19.59 3.41 -5.13
C SER A 32 -18.76 4.70 -5.20
N THR A 33 -17.70 4.72 -6.03
CA THR A 33 -16.90 5.92 -6.26
C THR A 33 -17.52 6.93 -7.22
N TYR A 34 -18.64 6.54 -7.90
CA TYR A 34 -19.31 7.35 -8.89
C TYR A 34 -20.74 7.70 -8.46
N ASN A 35 -21.10 8.94 -8.62
CA ASN A 35 -22.46 9.40 -8.34
C ASN A 35 -23.28 9.56 -9.63
N PHE A 36 -23.85 8.45 -10.11
CA PHE A 36 -24.66 8.41 -11.31
C PHE A 36 -26.06 9.03 -11.11
N SER A 37 -26.55 9.17 -9.88
CA SER A 37 -27.87 9.72 -9.59
C SER A 37 -28.04 11.18 -10.05
N LYS A 38 -26.94 11.90 -10.23
CA LYS A 38 -26.95 13.27 -10.76
C LYS A 38 -27.26 13.36 -12.25
N LEU A 39 -27.19 12.24 -12.97
CA LEU A 39 -27.33 12.24 -14.43
C LEU A 39 -28.77 12.11 -14.93
N ASN A 40 -29.73 11.85 -14.04
CA ASN A 40 -31.17 11.73 -14.36
C ASN A 40 -31.45 10.79 -15.54
N LEU A 41 -30.82 9.62 -15.59
CA LEU A 41 -30.88 8.67 -16.68
C LEU A 41 -31.95 7.60 -16.43
N ASP A 42 -32.50 7.07 -17.52
CA ASP A 42 -33.32 5.86 -17.46
C ASP A 42 -32.50 4.63 -16.99
N LYS A 43 -33.22 3.62 -16.49
CA LYS A 43 -32.61 2.43 -15.88
C LYS A 43 -31.69 1.65 -16.85
N ASN A 44 -32.01 1.59 -18.13
CA ASN A 44 -31.21 0.85 -19.10
C ASN A 44 -29.91 1.57 -19.42
N THR A 45 -29.96 2.88 -19.61
CA THR A 45 -28.79 3.74 -19.81
C THR A 45 -27.89 3.74 -18.59
N LEU A 46 -28.48 3.78 -17.39
CA LEU A 46 -27.72 3.69 -16.14
C LEU A 46 -26.94 2.37 -16.06
N SER A 47 -27.62 1.24 -16.26
CA SER A 47 -26.99 -0.09 -16.25
C SER A 47 -25.89 -0.22 -17.30
N PHE A 48 -26.09 0.34 -18.48
CA PHE A 48 -25.04 0.38 -19.52
C PHE A 48 -23.81 1.16 -19.06
N LEU A 49 -23.99 2.35 -18.47
CA LEU A 49 -22.88 3.16 -17.95
C LEU A 49 -22.13 2.49 -16.79
N GLU A 50 -22.85 1.84 -15.90
CA GLU A 50 -22.24 1.07 -14.80
C GLU A 50 -21.34 -0.03 -15.34
N ASN A 51 -21.82 -0.81 -16.31
CA ASN A 51 -21.04 -1.86 -16.95
C ASN A 51 -19.81 -1.30 -17.67
N LYS A 52 -19.95 -0.20 -18.40
CA LYS A 52 -18.82 0.46 -19.09
C LYS A 52 -17.82 1.05 -18.11
N THR A 53 -18.28 1.57 -16.99
CA THR A 53 -17.39 2.07 -15.92
C THR A 53 -16.54 0.94 -15.34
N ILE A 54 -17.13 -0.22 -15.08
CA ILE A 54 -16.39 -1.40 -14.60
C ILE A 54 -15.37 -1.87 -15.64
N GLU A 55 -15.75 -1.92 -16.90
CA GLU A 55 -14.87 -2.33 -18.00
C GLU A 55 -13.67 -1.39 -18.15
N ILE A 56 -13.90 -0.06 -18.18
CA ILE A 56 -12.84 0.95 -18.23
C ILE A 56 -11.90 0.82 -17.02
N LYS A 57 -12.45 0.60 -15.83
CA LYS A 57 -11.63 0.42 -14.62
C LYS A 57 -10.76 -0.83 -14.69
N LYS A 58 -11.26 -1.95 -15.19
CA LYS A 58 -10.46 -3.17 -15.37
C LYS A 58 -9.29 -2.93 -16.32
N ILE A 59 -9.53 -2.30 -17.49
CA ILE A 59 -8.49 -1.97 -18.46
C ILE A 59 -7.44 -1.03 -17.85
N THR A 60 -7.90 0.05 -17.22
CA THR A 60 -7.03 1.06 -16.63
C THR A 60 -6.18 0.50 -15.50
N ASN A 61 -6.76 -0.31 -14.62
CA ASN A 61 -6.04 -0.94 -13.51
C ASN A 61 -4.98 -1.93 -13.99
N LYS A 62 -5.28 -2.71 -15.03
CA LYS A 62 -4.30 -3.59 -15.68
C LYS A 62 -3.14 -2.77 -16.25
N ALA A 63 -3.44 -1.69 -16.98
CA ALA A 63 -2.42 -0.80 -17.53
C ALA A 63 -1.53 -0.18 -16.44
N TYR A 64 -2.09 0.27 -15.33
CA TYR A 64 -1.32 0.82 -14.21
C TYR A 64 -0.42 -0.23 -13.55
N THR A 65 -0.86 -1.48 -13.47
CA THR A 65 -0.05 -2.57 -12.91
C THR A 65 1.12 -2.89 -13.83
N GLU A 66 0.88 -2.99 -15.14
CA GLU A 66 1.93 -3.23 -16.14
C GLU A 66 2.94 -2.07 -16.20
N LEU A 67 2.48 -0.82 -16.22
CA LEU A 67 3.36 0.35 -16.15
C LEU A 67 4.21 0.35 -14.87
N GLY A 68 3.61 0.01 -13.73
CA GLY A 68 4.33 -0.10 -12.47
C GLY A 68 5.42 -1.15 -12.51
N LYS A 69 5.15 -2.31 -13.13
CA LYS A 69 6.13 -3.38 -13.36
C LYS A 69 7.29 -2.90 -14.23
N LEU A 70 6.98 -2.31 -15.39
CA LEU A 70 7.99 -1.81 -16.33
C LEU A 70 8.89 -0.75 -15.70
N PHE A 71 8.30 0.22 -14.99
CA PHE A 71 9.08 1.24 -14.27
C PHE A 71 9.95 0.64 -13.17
N PHE A 72 9.43 -0.34 -12.43
CA PHE A 72 10.19 -1.03 -11.39
C PHE A 72 11.40 -1.79 -11.96
N GLU A 73 11.19 -2.59 -13.00
CA GLU A 73 12.24 -3.35 -13.66
C GLU A 73 13.32 -2.42 -14.27
N THR A 74 12.88 -1.35 -14.96
CA THR A 74 13.80 -0.36 -15.55
C THR A 74 14.56 0.41 -14.46
N SER A 75 13.91 0.78 -13.34
CA SER A 75 14.61 1.46 -12.25
C SER A 75 15.72 0.61 -11.65
N ASN A 76 15.48 -0.70 -11.50
CA ASN A 76 16.49 -1.65 -11.01
C ASN A 76 17.64 -1.80 -11.98
N LEU A 77 17.36 -1.89 -13.28
CA LEU A 77 18.39 -1.99 -14.32
C LEU A 77 19.23 -0.72 -14.37
N LEU A 78 18.61 0.46 -14.40
CA LEU A 78 19.32 1.73 -14.54
C LEU A 78 20.00 2.20 -13.24
N SER A 79 19.64 1.63 -12.09
CA SER A 79 20.35 1.91 -10.82
C SER A 79 21.83 1.55 -10.86
N LEU A 80 22.19 0.61 -11.72
CA LEU A 80 23.57 0.15 -11.94
C LEU A 80 24.35 1.04 -12.93
N ASN A 81 23.66 1.88 -13.73
CA ASN A 81 24.24 2.64 -14.84
C ASN A 81 24.52 4.11 -14.51
N GLY A 82 24.37 4.54 -13.28
CA GLY A 82 24.67 5.89 -12.82
C GLY A 82 23.45 6.65 -12.30
N TYR A 83 23.76 7.73 -11.59
CA TYR A 83 22.75 8.56 -10.96
C TYR A 83 21.99 9.41 -11.99
N GLY A 84 20.67 9.37 -11.93
CA GLY A 84 19.80 10.22 -12.75
C GLY A 84 19.31 9.60 -14.07
N CYS A 85 19.92 8.50 -14.56
CA CYS A 85 19.53 7.88 -15.84
C CYS A 85 18.04 7.47 -15.86
N PHE A 86 17.52 6.95 -14.76
CA PHE A 86 16.11 6.58 -14.67
C PHE A 86 15.19 7.80 -14.73
N GLU A 87 15.57 8.90 -14.06
CA GLU A 87 14.79 10.15 -14.05
C GLU A 87 14.73 10.78 -15.43
N GLN A 88 15.85 10.85 -16.12
CA GLN A 88 15.91 11.34 -17.49
C GLN A 88 15.03 10.49 -18.42
N TRP A 89 15.15 9.18 -18.37
CA TRP A 89 14.39 8.26 -19.22
C TRP A 89 12.88 8.43 -19.09
N TYR A 90 12.30 8.38 -17.86
CA TYR A 90 10.85 8.51 -17.74
C TYR A 90 10.36 9.94 -18.02
N THR A 91 11.22 10.95 -17.84
CA THR A 91 10.89 12.35 -18.19
C THR A 91 10.80 12.53 -19.69
N GLU A 92 11.70 11.94 -20.47
CA GLU A 92 11.63 11.89 -21.93
C GLU A 92 10.37 11.19 -22.45
N LEU A 93 9.88 10.18 -21.72
CA LEU A 93 8.59 9.55 -22.00
C LEU A 93 7.36 10.40 -21.57
N GLY A 94 7.58 11.59 -21.02
CA GLY A 94 6.53 12.52 -20.58
C GLY A 94 5.92 12.22 -19.22
N PHE A 95 6.50 11.33 -18.41
CA PHE A 95 6.01 11.01 -17.08
C PHE A 95 6.59 11.90 -16.00
N LYS A 96 5.75 12.31 -15.04
CA LYS A 96 6.16 13.02 -13.83
C LYS A 96 6.66 12.05 -12.77
N LYS A 97 7.71 12.45 -12.02
CA LYS A 97 8.31 11.67 -10.92
C LYS A 97 7.27 11.04 -9.99
N GLN A 98 6.34 11.83 -9.48
CA GLN A 98 5.29 11.35 -8.57
C GLN A 98 4.43 10.25 -9.19
N THR A 99 4.11 10.36 -10.48
CA THR A 99 3.30 9.35 -11.21
C THR A 99 4.05 8.04 -11.32
N VAL A 100 5.32 8.09 -11.71
CA VAL A 100 6.18 6.90 -11.86
C VAL A 100 6.32 6.16 -10.53
N TYR A 101 6.65 6.88 -9.45
CA TYR A 101 6.80 6.26 -8.14
C TYR A 101 5.47 5.74 -7.56
N ASN A 102 4.35 6.38 -7.84
CA ASN A 102 3.03 5.87 -7.47
C ASN A 102 2.73 4.54 -8.17
N TYR A 103 3.08 4.39 -9.45
CA TYR A 103 2.92 3.12 -10.18
C TYR A 103 3.85 2.04 -9.64
N ILE A 104 5.11 2.36 -9.38
CA ILE A 104 6.09 1.44 -8.80
C ILE A 104 5.60 0.95 -7.42
N ASN A 105 5.19 1.85 -6.55
CA ASN A 105 4.75 1.50 -5.19
C ASN A 105 3.47 0.65 -5.22
N ARG A 106 2.53 0.96 -6.12
CA ARG A 106 1.35 0.13 -6.35
C ARG A 106 1.72 -1.29 -6.80
N TYR A 107 2.64 -1.41 -7.76
CA TYR A 107 3.12 -2.72 -8.23
C TYR A 107 3.80 -3.51 -7.10
N LYS A 108 4.71 -2.89 -6.35
CA LYS A 108 5.37 -3.50 -5.19
C LYS A 108 4.34 -4.00 -4.17
N MET A 109 3.32 -3.21 -3.88
CA MET A 109 2.25 -3.59 -2.95
C MET A 109 1.46 -4.81 -3.46
N ILE A 110 1.15 -4.88 -4.75
CA ILE A 110 0.47 -6.04 -5.36
C ILE A 110 1.35 -7.28 -5.24
N VAL A 111 2.64 -7.19 -5.58
CA VAL A 111 3.58 -8.32 -5.50
C VAL A 111 3.75 -8.82 -4.06
N GLN A 112 3.81 -7.92 -3.09
CA GLN A 112 3.91 -8.27 -1.67
C GLN A 112 2.64 -8.89 -1.10
N ARG A 113 1.47 -8.64 -1.73
CA ARG A 113 0.14 -9.02 -1.21
C ARG A 113 -0.72 -9.64 -2.32
N LEU A 114 -0.21 -10.70 -2.94
CA LEU A 114 -0.86 -11.38 -4.08
C LEU A 114 -2.29 -11.84 -3.77
N ASP A 115 -2.55 -12.29 -2.55
CA ASP A 115 -3.88 -12.71 -2.10
C ASP A 115 -4.89 -11.55 -2.12
N ASN A 116 -4.41 -10.32 -1.98
CA ASN A 116 -5.21 -9.10 -2.00
C ASN A 116 -5.21 -8.36 -3.34
N GLN A 117 -4.59 -8.91 -4.40
CA GLN A 117 -4.45 -8.23 -5.67
C GLN A 117 -5.78 -7.69 -6.21
N LYS A 118 -6.82 -8.51 -6.24
CA LYS A 118 -8.14 -8.12 -6.74
C LYS A 118 -8.76 -6.97 -5.93
N THR A 119 -8.59 -7.00 -4.61
CA THR A 119 -9.03 -5.92 -3.72
C THR A 119 -8.27 -4.64 -4.03
N ILE A 120 -6.93 -4.68 -4.11
CA ILE A 120 -6.09 -3.52 -4.44
C ILE A 120 -6.48 -2.92 -5.80
N GLU A 121 -6.78 -3.76 -6.79
CA GLU A 121 -7.20 -3.32 -8.12
C GLU A 121 -8.59 -2.69 -8.13
N SER A 122 -9.49 -3.06 -7.22
CA SER A 122 -10.83 -2.49 -7.12
C SER A 122 -10.90 -1.18 -6.34
N LEU A 123 -9.92 -0.91 -5.48
CA LEU A 123 -9.88 0.29 -4.67
C LEU A 123 -9.71 1.57 -5.51
N PRO A 124 -10.21 2.73 -5.03
CA PRO A 124 -9.90 4.01 -5.63
C PRO A 124 -8.39 4.25 -5.71
N LEU A 125 -7.91 4.72 -6.86
CA LEU A 125 -6.47 4.85 -7.13
C LEU A 125 -5.74 5.71 -6.09
N LYS A 126 -6.39 6.80 -5.61
CA LYS A 126 -5.85 7.66 -4.56
C LYS A 126 -5.63 6.90 -3.24
N MET A 127 -6.54 5.98 -2.89
CA MET A 127 -6.38 5.14 -1.70
C MET A 127 -5.19 4.22 -1.83
N VAL A 128 -5.07 3.54 -2.99
CA VAL A 128 -3.95 2.63 -3.24
C VAL A 128 -2.62 3.37 -3.15
N TYR A 129 -2.52 4.57 -3.74
CA TYR A 129 -1.29 5.37 -3.65
C TYR A 129 -0.96 5.80 -2.23
N GLU A 130 -1.96 6.03 -1.39
CA GLU A 130 -1.76 6.42 0.00
C GLU A 130 -1.27 5.26 0.86
N ILE A 131 -1.91 4.07 0.73
CA ILE A 131 -1.52 2.89 1.50
C ILE A 131 -0.26 2.20 0.97
N ALA A 132 0.15 2.46 -0.27
CA ALA A 132 1.38 1.94 -0.85
C ALA A 132 2.63 2.77 -0.51
N LYS A 133 2.51 3.85 0.27
CA LYS A 133 3.65 4.61 0.76
C LYS A 133 4.44 3.79 1.78
N GLU A 134 5.78 3.90 1.73
CA GLU A 134 6.69 3.14 2.61
C GLU A 134 6.41 3.35 4.11
N ASN A 135 5.88 4.53 4.49
CA ASN A 135 5.59 4.88 5.89
C ASN A 135 4.11 4.70 6.25
N CYS A 136 3.35 3.91 5.48
CA CYS A 136 1.96 3.63 5.84
C CYS A 136 1.90 2.58 6.95
N ASP A 137 1.06 2.83 7.94
CA ASP A 137 0.85 1.89 9.05
C ASP A 137 0.19 0.59 8.57
N GLU A 138 0.73 -0.55 9.00
CA GLU A 138 0.26 -1.87 8.57
C GLU A 138 -1.17 -2.16 9.04
N SER A 139 -1.58 -1.61 10.19
CA SER A 139 -2.95 -1.75 10.68
C SER A 139 -3.95 -1.03 9.77
N LEU A 140 -3.56 0.14 9.25
CA LEU A 140 -4.35 0.92 8.32
C LEU A 140 -4.46 0.21 6.96
N ILE A 141 -3.35 -0.35 6.46
CA ILE A 141 -3.35 -1.17 5.25
C ILE A 141 -4.31 -2.35 5.40
N THR A 142 -4.24 -3.05 6.52
CA THR A 142 -5.10 -4.21 6.82
C THR A 142 -6.57 -3.81 6.86
N LYS A 143 -6.94 -2.69 7.49
CA LYS A 143 -8.31 -2.17 7.51
C LYS A 143 -8.84 -1.89 6.11
N VAL A 144 -8.02 -1.29 5.23
CA VAL A 144 -8.38 -1.00 3.83
C VAL A 144 -8.55 -2.29 3.03
N LEU A 145 -7.62 -3.23 3.14
CA LEU A 145 -7.67 -4.49 2.40
C LEU A 145 -8.83 -5.39 2.84
N ASN A 146 -9.24 -5.30 4.11
CA ASN A 146 -10.43 -5.96 4.64
C ASN A 146 -11.74 -5.18 4.36
N LEU A 147 -11.68 -4.11 3.55
CA LEU A 147 -12.81 -3.26 3.17
C LEU A 147 -13.55 -2.62 4.37
N GLN A 148 -12.87 -2.44 5.49
CA GLN A 148 -13.38 -1.68 6.65
C GLN A 148 -13.32 -0.18 6.38
N ILE A 149 -12.39 0.25 5.52
CA ILE A 149 -12.25 1.62 5.02
C ILE A 149 -12.38 1.56 3.50
N THR A 150 -13.45 2.13 2.95
CA THR A 150 -13.77 2.04 1.51
C THR A 150 -13.69 3.37 0.78
N THR A 151 -13.63 4.51 1.50
CA THR A 151 -13.50 5.83 0.91
C THR A 151 -12.15 6.48 1.22
N TYR A 152 -11.70 7.34 0.32
CA TYR A 152 -10.47 8.10 0.55
C TYR A 152 -10.57 9.06 1.73
N GLN A 153 -11.76 9.60 1.98
CA GLN A 153 -12.00 10.51 3.11
C GLN A 153 -11.87 9.78 4.45
N ASP A 154 -12.46 8.59 4.58
CA ASP A 154 -12.34 7.76 5.77
C ASP A 154 -10.88 7.35 6.03
N LEU A 155 -10.14 7.03 4.95
CA LEU A 155 -8.72 6.72 5.03
C LEU A 155 -7.91 7.87 5.62
N ILE A 156 -8.11 9.08 5.11
CA ILE A 156 -7.40 10.27 5.60
C ILE A 156 -7.82 10.60 7.03
N HIS A 157 -9.10 10.47 7.36
CA HIS A 157 -9.60 10.68 8.72
C HIS A 157 -8.94 9.70 9.71
N GLU A 158 -8.91 8.43 9.37
CA GLU A 158 -8.29 7.40 10.22
C GLU A 158 -6.77 7.65 10.36
N LYS A 159 -6.08 8.00 9.27
CA LYS A 159 -4.66 8.35 9.29
C LYS A 159 -4.36 9.56 10.19
N ASN A 160 -5.21 10.57 10.18
CA ASN A 160 -5.04 11.76 11.03
C ASN A 160 -5.27 11.44 12.51
N LYS A 161 -6.16 10.49 12.84
CA LYS A 161 -6.30 10.02 14.23
C LYS A 161 -4.99 9.43 14.76
N PHE A 162 -4.30 8.62 13.96
CA PHE A 162 -3.00 8.06 14.36
C PHE A 162 -1.96 9.16 14.58
N LYS A 163 -1.88 10.16 13.68
CA LYS A 163 -0.96 11.29 13.85
C LYS A 163 -1.22 12.10 15.11
N ASN A 164 -2.49 12.46 15.35
CA ASN A 164 -2.86 13.21 16.56
C ASN A 164 -2.58 12.41 17.84
N THR A 165 -2.66 11.09 17.80
CA THR A 165 -2.31 10.23 18.94
C THR A 165 -0.79 10.22 19.16
N GLU A 166 0.02 10.24 18.10
CA GLU A 166 1.47 10.36 18.19
C GLU A 166 1.90 11.76 18.67
N GLU A 167 1.30 12.82 18.13
CA GLU A 167 1.57 14.20 18.55
C GLU A 167 1.14 14.44 20.00
N ASN A 168 -0.03 13.98 20.42
CA ASN A 168 -0.46 14.04 21.83
C ASN A 168 0.42 13.19 22.76
N ALA A 169 0.94 12.05 22.28
CA ALA A 169 1.89 11.25 23.05
C ALA A 169 3.25 11.95 23.19
N ILE A 170 3.67 12.71 22.18
CA ILE A 170 4.90 13.51 22.22
C ILE A 170 4.71 14.74 23.15
N GLU A 171 3.58 15.44 23.08
CA GLU A 171 3.25 16.54 23.99
C GLU A 171 3.15 16.09 25.47
N LEU A 172 2.60 14.89 25.70
CA LEU A 172 2.58 14.28 27.05
C LEU A 172 3.98 13.86 27.54
N LEU A 173 4.90 13.56 26.63
CA LEU A 173 6.30 13.26 26.95
C LEU A 173 7.10 14.53 27.25
N ASP A 174 6.80 15.64 26.57
CA ASP A 174 7.44 16.95 26.83
C ASP A 174 6.91 17.62 28.11
N SER A 175 5.72 17.25 28.58
CA SER A 175 5.12 17.83 29.81
C SER A 175 5.51 17.10 31.10
N ASN A 176 6.13 15.93 31.03
CA ASN A 176 6.61 15.18 32.20
C ASN A 176 8.14 15.09 32.20
N GLU A 177 8.78 15.85 33.07
CA GLU A 177 10.24 15.83 33.32
C GLU A 177 10.77 14.49 33.89
N SER A 178 10.02 13.41 33.84
CA SER A 178 10.53 12.07 34.15
C SER A 178 10.81 11.31 32.87
N ILE A 179 12.07 11.30 32.45
CA ILE A 179 12.56 10.42 31.39
C ILE A 179 12.18 8.97 31.78
N ASP A 180 11.24 8.37 31.05
CA ASP A 180 10.87 6.98 31.25
C ASP A 180 11.98 6.05 30.71
N TYR A 181 12.98 5.81 31.54
CA TYR A 181 14.12 4.94 31.27
C TYR A 181 13.70 3.53 30.81
N ILE A 182 12.56 3.03 31.28
CA ILE A 182 12.02 1.71 30.91
C ILE A 182 11.62 1.68 29.43
N ASN A 183 11.05 2.77 28.93
CA ASN A 183 10.61 2.88 27.55
C ASN A 183 11.80 3.07 26.60
N ILE A 184 12.81 3.81 27.02
CA ILE A 184 14.08 3.98 26.28
C ILE A 184 14.81 2.65 26.20
N GLU A 185 14.91 1.89 27.29
CA GLU A 185 15.55 0.59 27.30
C GLU A 185 14.84 -0.45 26.41
N LYS A 186 13.50 -0.43 26.39
CA LYS A 186 12.69 -1.26 25.50
C LYS A 186 12.92 -0.92 24.02
N LYS A 187 12.92 0.37 23.67
CA LYS A 187 13.22 0.86 22.32
C LYS A 187 14.66 0.51 21.90
N TYR A 188 15.62 0.68 22.78
CA TYR A 188 17.02 0.30 22.55
C TYR A 188 17.19 -1.20 22.28
N LYS A 189 16.56 -2.07 23.10
CA LYS A 189 16.55 -3.53 22.88
C LYS A 189 15.93 -3.91 21.53
N ASN A 190 14.86 -3.23 21.12
CA ASN A 190 14.22 -3.46 19.81
C ASN A 190 15.12 -3.02 18.65
N ILE A 191 15.75 -1.85 18.73
CA ILE A 191 16.70 -1.35 17.73
C ILE A 191 17.88 -2.32 17.60
N LYS A 192 18.44 -2.78 18.71
CA LYS A 192 19.56 -3.74 18.74
C LYS A 192 19.15 -5.08 18.10
N LYS A 193 17.92 -5.54 18.34
CA LYS A 193 17.36 -6.78 17.75
C LYS A 193 17.11 -6.67 16.23
N ILE A 194 16.73 -5.48 15.75
CA ILE A 194 16.56 -5.19 14.32
C ILE A 194 17.91 -5.14 13.61
N LEU A 195 18.93 -4.57 14.26
CA LEU A 195 20.28 -4.46 13.71
C LEU A 195 21.03 -5.79 13.68
N THR A 196 20.71 -6.74 14.57
CA THR A 196 21.32 -8.08 14.61
C THR A 196 20.67 -9.08 13.67
N LYS A 197 19.45 -8.81 13.15
CA LYS A 197 18.78 -9.65 12.14
C LYS A 197 19.03 -9.13 10.72
N ASN A 198 20.09 -9.62 10.07
CA ASN A 198 20.36 -9.65 8.61
C ASN A 198 20.08 -8.43 7.72
N ASN A 199 19.67 -7.27 8.26
CA ASN A 199 19.39 -6.07 7.45
C ASN A 199 20.51 -5.04 7.47
N TYR A 200 21.57 -5.27 8.26
CA TYR A 200 22.63 -4.28 8.44
C TYR A 200 23.51 -4.12 7.19
N GLU A 201 23.66 -5.17 6.40
CA GLU A 201 24.51 -5.12 5.19
C GLU A 201 23.94 -4.23 4.09
N ASN A 202 22.61 -4.12 3.99
CA ASN A 202 21.91 -3.34 2.97
C ASN A 202 21.71 -1.85 3.33
N ILE A 203 22.19 -1.40 4.49
CA ILE A 203 22.04 -0.01 4.91
C ILE A 203 23.23 0.79 4.41
N ASN A 204 22.97 1.93 3.73
CA ASN A 204 23.98 2.88 3.28
C ASN A 204 24.91 3.30 4.43
N GLN A 205 26.21 3.39 4.16
CA GLN A 205 27.28 3.66 5.15
C GLN A 205 27.03 4.93 5.99
N LYS A 206 26.48 6.00 5.37
CA LYS A 206 26.07 7.23 6.06
C LYS A 206 24.95 7.01 7.09
N LYS A 207 24.00 6.11 6.78
CA LYS A 207 22.93 5.74 7.73
C LYS A 207 23.46 4.85 8.85
N LYS A 208 24.39 3.94 8.56
CA LYS A 208 25.08 3.12 9.57
C LYS A 208 25.77 3.98 10.60
N GLN A 209 26.49 5.00 10.16
CA GLN A 209 27.23 5.91 11.05
C GLN A 209 26.29 6.73 11.96
N LYS A 210 25.17 7.25 11.42
CA LYS A 210 24.15 7.92 12.24
C LYS A 210 23.50 6.99 13.27
N ILE A 211 23.16 5.76 12.89
CA ILE A 211 22.60 4.75 13.80
C ILE A 211 23.58 4.46 14.93
N TYR A 212 24.88 4.30 14.63
CA TYR A 212 25.93 4.09 15.62
C TYR A 212 26.05 5.26 16.60
N GLU A 213 25.99 6.50 16.09
CA GLU A 213 26.01 7.72 16.94
C GLU A 213 24.80 7.80 17.87
N TYR A 214 23.59 7.45 17.39
CA TYR A 214 22.39 7.40 18.22
C TYR A 214 22.47 6.31 19.30
N ILE A 215 22.95 5.13 18.95
CA ILE A 215 23.15 4.02 19.90
C ILE A 215 24.11 4.47 21.01
N LYS A 216 25.24 5.09 20.64
CA LYS A 216 26.23 5.58 21.58
C LYS A 216 25.69 6.68 22.52
N LYS A 217 24.82 7.57 22.01
CA LYS A 217 24.14 8.58 22.85
C LYS A 217 23.15 7.91 23.82
N ILE A 218 22.42 6.91 23.41
CA ILE A 218 21.49 6.16 24.28
C ILE A 218 22.27 5.39 25.36
N GLU A 219 23.39 4.76 25.02
CA GLU A 219 24.26 4.06 25.98
C GLU A 219 24.86 5.00 27.04
N LEU A 220 25.12 6.26 26.66
CA LEU A 220 25.58 7.28 27.59
C LEU A 220 24.48 7.77 28.54
N LEU A 221 23.22 7.75 28.12
CA LEU A 221 22.07 8.14 28.94
C LEU A 221 21.57 7.01 29.85
N LEU A 222 21.94 5.76 29.57
CA LEU A 222 21.58 4.58 30.37
C LEU A 222 22.65 4.21 31.41
N LYS A 223 23.80 4.91 31.47
CA LYS A 223 24.82 4.78 32.50
C LYS A 223 24.60 5.81 33.61
#